data_220e324770520b73048bcbf238051f24
#
_entry.id   220e324770520b73048bcbf238051f24
#
_cell.length_a   1.000
_cell.length_b   1.000
_cell.length_c   1.000
_cell.angle_alpha   90.00
_cell.angle_beta   90.00
_cell.angle_gamma   90.00
#
_symmetry.space_group_name_H-M   'P 1'
#
loop_
_entity.id
_entity.type
_entity.pdbx_description
1 polymer ?
#
loop_
_entity_poly.entity_id
_entity_poly.type
_entity_poly.pdbx_seq_one_letter_code
_entity_poly.pdbx_strand_id
1 'polypeptide(L)'
;LVGSEMCIRDRHSFDRIKNGYCEALTREWNEIEDMRLSEKDENERKTMNTHLHILEPYTNLFRVWNNEYLECQLRNLIELFTDRILDIETGHLRLFFDDDWNSRHDMVSYGHDVEASWLLHEAALLIGDKRLITRIEPLVIEIAEAASEGLLPGAGMICLLYTSDAA
;
A
#
# COMPACT_ATOMS: atom_id res chain seq x y z
N LEU A 1 -18.83 14.50 9.26
CA LEU A 1 -18.96 13.54 8.14
C LEU A 1 -17.60 13.01 7.66
N VAL A 2 -16.57 13.84 7.56
CA VAL A 2 -15.26 13.46 6.99
C VAL A 2 -14.54 12.39 7.83
N GLY A 3 -14.64 12.43 9.16
CA GLY A 3 -14.04 11.41 10.04
C GLY A 3 -14.87 10.12 10.18
N SER A 4 -16.13 10.10 9.72
CA SER A 4 -17.01 8.93 9.89
C SER A 4 -16.63 7.76 8.97
N GLU A 5 -16.18 8.03 7.75
CA GLU A 5 -15.77 6.99 6.80
C GLU A 5 -14.51 6.27 7.26
N MET A 6 -13.51 7.00 7.76
CA MET A 6 -12.32 6.42 8.37
C MET A 6 -12.70 5.53 9.56
N CYS A 7 -13.57 6.02 10.47
CA CYS A 7 -14.02 5.24 11.62
C CYS A 7 -14.78 3.96 11.21
N ILE A 8 -15.56 3.99 10.13
CA ILE A 8 -16.25 2.82 9.58
C ILE A 8 -15.23 1.82 9.05
N ARG A 9 -14.28 2.27 8.23
CA ARG A 9 -13.23 1.42 7.66
C ARG A 9 -12.40 0.76 8.76
N ASP A 10 -11.88 1.53 9.71
CA ASP A 10 -11.08 1.01 10.82
C ASP A 10 -11.87 0.08 11.75
N ARG A 11 -13.18 0.26 11.84
CA ARG A 11 -14.03 -0.63 12.64
C ARG A 11 -14.19 -2.01 12.03
N HIS A 12 -14.31 -2.09 10.71
CA HIS A 12 -14.77 -3.29 10.01
C HIS A 12 -13.66 -3.98 9.21
N SER A 13 -12.77 -3.24 8.55
CA SER A 13 -11.73 -3.83 7.70
C SER A 13 -10.34 -3.88 8.33
N PHE A 14 -10.09 -3.14 9.43
CA PHE A 14 -8.79 -3.15 10.09
C PHE A 14 -8.60 -4.41 10.94
N ASP A 15 -7.61 -5.21 10.62
CA ASP A 15 -7.20 -6.38 11.39
C ASP A 15 -6.38 -5.95 12.61
N ARG A 16 -6.98 -6.01 13.79
CA ARG A 16 -6.37 -5.60 15.05
C ARG A 16 -5.36 -6.60 15.62
N ILE A 17 -5.36 -7.84 15.10
CA ILE A 17 -4.52 -8.92 15.59
C ILE A 17 -3.24 -9.00 14.78
N LYS A 18 -3.36 -9.00 13.46
CA LYS A 18 -2.25 -9.20 12.53
C LYS A 18 -1.85 -7.92 11.78
N ASN A 19 -2.52 -6.80 12.10
CA ASN A 19 -2.35 -5.50 11.47
C ASN A 19 -2.75 -5.48 9.98
N GLY A 20 -3.05 -4.28 9.48
CA GLY A 20 -3.44 -4.07 8.09
C GLY A 20 -4.94 -4.15 7.84
N TYR A 21 -5.33 -4.07 6.60
CA TYR A 21 -6.72 -3.96 6.19
C TYR A 21 -7.11 -5.12 5.28
N CYS A 22 -8.32 -5.66 5.50
CA CYS A 22 -8.89 -6.67 4.61
C CYS A 22 -9.29 -6.04 3.28
N GLU A 23 -9.04 -6.78 2.19
CA GLU A 23 -9.31 -6.35 0.80
C GLU A 23 -10.79 -6.08 0.57
N ALA A 24 -11.64 -7.05 0.90
CA ALA A 24 -13.06 -6.97 0.65
C ALA A 24 -13.89 -7.57 1.79
N LEU A 25 -15.10 -7.04 1.94
CA LEU A 25 -16.12 -7.50 2.86
C LEU A 25 -17.48 -7.43 2.16
N THR A 26 -18.46 -8.21 2.65
CA THR A 26 -19.84 -8.06 2.18
C THR A 26 -20.39 -6.67 2.54
N ARG A 27 -21.55 -6.32 1.97
CA ARG A 27 -22.24 -5.08 2.31
C ARG A 27 -22.58 -4.97 3.81
N GLU A 28 -22.78 -6.09 4.47
CA GLU A 28 -23.07 -6.20 5.89
C GLU A 28 -21.82 -6.33 6.76
N TRP A 29 -20.61 -6.10 6.18
CA TRP A 29 -19.31 -6.18 6.82
C TRP A 29 -18.90 -7.59 7.29
N ASN A 30 -19.44 -8.63 6.65
CA ASN A 30 -19.01 -10.01 6.89
C ASN A 30 -17.86 -10.40 5.95
N GLU A 31 -17.17 -11.46 6.29
CA GLU A 31 -16.15 -12.06 5.43
C GLU A 31 -16.77 -12.58 4.12
N ILE A 32 -16.00 -12.53 3.05
CA ILE A 32 -16.36 -13.00 1.72
C ILE A 32 -15.28 -13.97 1.23
N GLU A 33 -15.70 -15.03 0.53
CA GLU A 33 -14.77 -16.08 0.06
C GLU A 33 -13.89 -15.60 -1.11
N ASP A 34 -14.48 -14.85 -2.05
CA ASP A 34 -13.77 -14.26 -3.17
C ASP A 34 -13.60 -12.76 -2.94
N MET A 35 -12.37 -12.35 -2.60
CA MET A 35 -12.00 -10.97 -2.28
C MET A 35 -11.45 -10.20 -3.48
N ARG A 36 -11.31 -10.85 -4.65
CA ARG A 36 -10.73 -10.23 -5.84
C ARG A 36 -11.56 -9.07 -6.32
N LEU A 37 -10.90 -7.97 -6.66
CA LEU A 37 -11.51 -6.82 -7.32
C LEU A 37 -11.64 -7.05 -8.82
N SER A 38 -10.80 -7.91 -9.40
CA SER A 38 -10.82 -8.30 -10.81
C SER A 38 -10.41 -9.76 -10.99
N GLU A 39 -10.67 -10.32 -12.19
CA GLU A 39 -10.24 -11.69 -12.54
C GLU A 39 -8.71 -11.84 -12.62
N LYS A 40 -7.97 -10.73 -12.66
CA LYS A 40 -6.51 -10.71 -12.72
C LYS A 40 -5.85 -10.68 -11.33
N ASP A 41 -6.64 -10.44 -10.29
CA ASP A 41 -6.14 -10.36 -8.93
C ASP A 41 -6.06 -11.76 -8.31
N GLU A 42 -5.10 -11.94 -7.43
CA GLU A 42 -5.05 -13.13 -6.59
C GLU A 42 -6.08 -13.00 -5.45
N ASN A 43 -6.67 -14.12 -5.07
CA ASN A 43 -7.66 -14.14 -3.99
C ASN A 43 -6.97 -14.17 -2.63
N GLU A 44 -6.43 -13.03 -2.23
CA GLU A 44 -5.70 -12.87 -0.98
C GLU A 44 -6.38 -11.84 -0.06
N ARG A 45 -6.17 -12.01 1.24
CA ARG A 45 -6.86 -11.22 2.26
C ARG A 45 -6.36 -9.79 2.39
N LYS A 46 -5.08 -9.58 2.12
CA LYS A 46 -4.44 -8.26 2.20
C LYS A 46 -3.72 -7.98 0.90
N THR A 47 -3.85 -6.76 0.40
CA THR A 47 -3.18 -6.33 -0.83
C THR A 47 -2.44 -5.02 -0.60
N MET A 48 -1.35 -4.83 -1.32
CA MET A 48 -0.66 -3.55 -1.39
C MET A 48 -1.61 -2.45 -1.86
N ASN A 49 -2.41 -2.75 -2.88
CA ASN A 49 -3.36 -1.81 -3.49
C ASN A 49 -4.35 -1.22 -2.47
N THR A 50 -5.00 -2.06 -1.66
CA THR A 50 -5.91 -1.58 -0.60
C THR A 50 -5.18 -0.67 0.40
N HIS A 51 -3.96 -1.03 0.82
CA HIS A 51 -3.20 -0.21 1.77
C HIS A 51 -2.78 1.13 1.17
N LEU A 52 -2.42 1.17 -0.12
CA LEU A 52 -2.09 2.40 -0.83
C LEU A 52 -3.30 3.32 -0.94
N HIS A 53 -4.45 2.76 -1.33
CA HIS A 53 -5.71 3.51 -1.44
C HIS A 53 -6.39 3.84 -0.09
N ILE A 54 -5.80 3.43 1.03
CA ILE A 54 -6.13 3.94 2.37
C ILE A 54 -5.13 5.02 2.78
N LEU A 55 -3.85 4.86 2.48
CA LEU A 55 -2.81 5.84 2.78
C LEU A 55 -3.13 7.20 2.14
N GLU A 56 -3.51 7.22 0.88
CA GLU A 56 -3.80 8.44 0.12
C GLU A 56 -4.94 9.27 0.77
N PRO A 57 -6.17 8.76 0.95
CA PRO A 57 -7.26 9.52 1.55
C PRO A 57 -6.98 9.88 3.02
N TYR A 58 -6.25 9.07 3.79
CA TYR A 58 -5.86 9.41 5.15
C TYR A 58 -4.86 10.56 5.17
N THR A 59 -3.92 10.59 4.25
CA THR A 59 -3.00 11.71 4.04
C THR A 59 -3.75 12.99 3.71
N ASN A 60 -4.69 12.92 2.75
CA ASN A 60 -5.52 14.06 2.38
C ASN A 60 -6.43 14.53 3.52
N LEU A 61 -6.99 13.62 4.29
CA LEU A 61 -7.79 13.94 5.48
C LEU A 61 -6.95 14.63 6.56
N PHE A 62 -5.73 14.15 6.79
CA PHE A 62 -4.84 14.71 7.81
C PHE A 62 -4.45 16.18 7.53
N ARG A 63 -4.42 16.60 6.26
CA ARG A 63 -4.20 18.01 5.87
C ARG A 63 -5.23 18.98 6.45
N VAL A 64 -6.48 18.51 6.58
CA VAL A 64 -7.62 19.35 7.02
C VAL A 64 -8.12 18.99 8.41
N TRP A 65 -7.74 17.85 8.93
CA TRP A 65 -8.12 17.36 10.23
C TRP A 65 -6.93 16.68 10.91
N ASN A 66 -6.10 17.51 11.56
CA ASN A 66 -4.96 17.04 12.34
C ASN A 66 -5.46 16.36 13.62
N ASN A 67 -5.54 15.04 13.60
CA ASN A 67 -6.05 14.20 14.66
C ASN A 67 -5.04 13.13 15.04
N GLU A 68 -4.76 12.94 16.33
CA GLU A 68 -3.74 12.00 16.83
C GLU A 68 -4.01 10.55 16.40
N TYR A 69 -5.27 10.12 16.37
CA TYR A 69 -5.61 8.77 15.91
C TYR A 69 -5.32 8.59 14.42
N LEU A 70 -5.66 9.57 13.60
CA LEU A 70 -5.37 9.55 12.16
C LEU A 70 -3.86 9.57 11.90
N GLU A 71 -3.09 10.36 12.65
CA GLU A 71 -1.62 10.34 12.58
C GLU A 71 -1.07 8.95 12.93
N CYS A 72 -1.60 8.32 13.98
CA CYS A 72 -1.21 6.97 14.36
C CYS A 72 -1.46 5.95 13.23
N GLN A 73 -2.62 6.03 12.57
CA GLN A 73 -2.93 5.16 11.42
C GLN A 73 -2.04 5.42 10.21
N LEU A 74 -1.71 6.69 9.91
CA LEU A 74 -0.78 7.03 8.85
C LEU A 74 0.62 6.47 9.12
N ARG A 75 1.12 6.62 10.34
CA ARG A 75 2.41 6.04 10.75
C ARG A 75 2.40 4.52 10.60
N ASN A 76 1.33 3.87 11.05
CA ASN A 76 1.15 2.44 10.91
C ASN A 76 1.14 1.97 9.45
N LEU A 77 0.45 2.69 8.56
CA LEU A 77 0.47 2.39 7.12
C LEU A 77 1.86 2.53 6.53
N ILE A 78 2.59 3.60 6.85
CA ILE A 78 3.98 3.78 6.40
C ILE A 78 4.86 2.62 6.90
N GLU A 79 4.71 2.19 8.15
CA GLU A 79 5.44 1.04 8.70
C GLU A 79 5.08 -0.27 8.00
N LEU A 80 3.81 -0.50 7.67
CA LEU A 80 3.39 -1.66 6.88
C LEU A 80 4.04 -1.68 5.50
N PHE A 81 4.11 -0.53 4.82
CA PHE A 81 4.80 -0.45 3.54
C PHE A 81 6.29 -0.76 3.66
N THR A 82 6.98 -0.21 4.65
CA THR A 82 8.43 -0.39 4.79
C THR A 82 8.83 -1.77 5.32
N ASP A 83 8.01 -2.38 6.18
CA ASP A 83 8.38 -3.57 6.93
C ASP A 83 7.76 -4.86 6.36
N ARG A 84 6.69 -4.76 5.54
CA ARG A 84 5.93 -5.90 5.02
C ARG A 84 5.77 -5.89 3.50
N ILE A 85 5.43 -4.74 2.93
CA ILE A 85 5.04 -4.63 1.53
C ILE A 85 6.27 -4.43 0.64
N LEU A 86 7.22 -3.57 1.02
CA LEU A 86 8.47 -3.38 0.29
C LEU A 86 9.34 -4.64 0.33
N ASP A 87 9.73 -5.11 -0.82
CA ASP A 87 10.83 -6.07 -0.95
C ASP A 87 12.15 -5.30 -1.03
N ILE A 88 12.91 -5.32 0.07
CA ILE A 88 14.17 -4.58 0.16
C ILE A 88 15.30 -5.14 -0.73
N GLU A 89 15.14 -6.37 -1.22
CA GLU A 89 16.14 -6.97 -2.12
C GLU A 89 15.99 -6.48 -3.55
N THR A 90 14.74 -6.21 -3.96
CA THR A 90 14.41 -5.81 -5.34
C THR A 90 14.03 -4.33 -5.46
N GLY A 91 13.63 -3.68 -4.36
CA GLY A 91 13.09 -2.32 -4.37
C GLY A 91 11.63 -2.23 -4.84
N HIS A 92 11.00 -3.36 -5.20
CA HIS A 92 9.61 -3.41 -5.64
C HIS A 92 8.63 -3.70 -4.51
N LEU A 93 7.37 -3.38 -4.71
CA LEU A 93 6.31 -3.71 -3.77
C LEU A 93 5.73 -5.10 -4.07
N ARG A 94 5.63 -5.94 -3.04
CA ARG A 94 4.85 -7.19 -3.08
C ARG A 94 3.37 -6.85 -3.09
N LEU A 95 2.58 -7.52 -3.91
CA LEU A 95 1.21 -7.08 -4.20
C LEU A 95 0.15 -7.77 -3.33
N PHE A 96 0.30 -9.06 -3.01
CA PHE A 96 -0.72 -9.91 -2.39
C PHE A 96 -0.16 -10.65 -1.18
N PHE A 97 -0.95 -10.72 -0.11
CA PHE A 97 -0.55 -11.31 1.17
C PHE A 97 -1.67 -12.11 1.80
N ASP A 98 -1.31 -13.24 2.41
CA ASP A 98 -2.19 -13.93 3.33
C ASP A 98 -2.38 -13.12 4.64
N ASP A 99 -3.16 -13.69 5.58
CA ASP A 99 -3.39 -13.06 6.87
C ASP A 99 -2.12 -12.76 7.67
N ASP A 100 -1.08 -13.59 7.50
CA ASP A 100 0.18 -13.50 8.23
C ASP A 100 1.25 -12.66 7.51
N TRP A 101 0.86 -11.92 6.45
CA TRP A 101 1.74 -11.11 5.62
C TRP A 101 2.78 -11.92 4.82
N ASN A 102 2.51 -13.20 4.54
CA ASN A 102 3.33 -13.95 3.61
C ASN A 102 2.88 -13.65 2.18
N SER A 103 3.81 -13.21 1.35
CA SER A 103 3.60 -13.08 -0.10
C SER A 103 4.04 -14.37 -0.78
N ARG A 104 3.24 -14.84 -1.75
CA ARG A 104 3.49 -16.06 -2.52
C ARG A 104 3.51 -15.80 -4.02
N HIS A 105 3.33 -14.56 -4.41
CA HIS A 105 3.12 -14.15 -5.80
C HIS A 105 4.25 -13.27 -6.26
N ASP A 106 4.86 -13.65 -7.37
CA ASP A 106 5.99 -12.95 -7.99
C ASP A 106 5.46 -12.03 -9.11
N MET A 107 4.75 -10.98 -8.72
CA MET A 107 4.26 -9.96 -9.64
C MET A 107 4.84 -8.61 -9.27
N VAL A 108 5.23 -7.82 -10.26
CA VAL A 108 5.72 -6.45 -10.12
C VAL A 108 4.76 -5.50 -10.82
N SER A 109 4.34 -4.46 -10.12
CA SER A 109 3.54 -3.38 -10.68
C SER A 109 4.33 -2.07 -10.65
N TYR A 110 5.02 -1.77 -11.73
CA TYR A 110 5.79 -0.54 -11.87
C TYR A 110 4.95 0.73 -11.68
N GLY A 111 3.67 0.68 -12.09
CA GLY A 111 2.74 1.79 -11.88
C GLY A 111 2.48 2.06 -10.40
N HIS A 112 2.24 1.02 -9.62
CA HIS A 112 2.03 1.17 -8.18
C HIS A 112 3.33 1.49 -7.42
N ASP A 113 4.48 1.01 -7.88
CA ASP A 113 5.76 1.42 -7.29
C ASP A 113 5.97 2.93 -7.43
N VAL A 114 5.75 3.49 -8.64
CA VAL A 114 5.79 4.96 -8.84
C VAL A 114 4.82 5.67 -7.92
N GLU A 115 3.57 5.20 -7.86
CA GLU A 115 2.52 5.81 -7.05
C GLU A 115 2.87 5.79 -5.56
N ALA A 116 3.29 4.63 -5.05
CA ALA A 116 3.68 4.48 -3.65
C ALA A 116 4.90 5.33 -3.27
N SER A 117 5.87 5.47 -4.17
CA SER A 117 7.08 6.23 -3.90
C SER A 117 6.76 7.68 -3.50
N TRP A 118 5.85 8.35 -4.21
CA TRP A 118 5.49 9.73 -3.86
C TRP A 118 4.44 9.82 -2.75
N LEU A 119 3.47 8.90 -2.67
CA LEU A 119 2.46 8.90 -1.62
C LEU A 119 3.05 8.69 -0.22
N LEU A 120 4.00 7.75 -0.08
CA LEU A 120 4.72 7.52 1.17
C LEU A 120 5.54 8.74 1.59
N HIS A 121 6.23 9.36 0.64
CA HIS A 121 7.00 10.57 0.92
C HIS A 121 6.09 11.73 1.37
N GLU A 122 4.99 11.94 0.65
CA GLU A 122 3.99 12.97 0.97
C GLU A 122 3.40 12.78 2.37
N ALA A 123 3.02 11.54 2.73
CA ALA A 123 2.50 11.21 4.05
C ALA A 123 3.53 11.50 5.15
N ALA A 124 4.80 11.10 4.94
CA ALA A 124 5.88 11.35 5.90
C ALA A 124 6.15 12.86 6.08
N LEU A 125 6.17 13.64 5.00
CA LEU A 125 6.33 15.09 5.04
C LEU A 125 5.18 15.77 5.79
N LEU A 126 3.96 15.31 5.56
CA LEU A 126 2.77 15.89 6.19
C LEU A 126 2.72 15.63 7.71
N ILE A 127 3.15 14.45 8.16
CA ILE A 127 3.34 14.14 9.58
C ILE A 127 4.41 15.05 10.20
N GLY A 128 5.45 15.42 9.45
CA GLY A 128 6.46 16.38 9.84
C GLY A 128 7.50 15.86 10.84
N ASP A 129 7.55 14.56 11.09
CA ASP A 129 8.56 13.92 11.93
C ASP A 129 9.86 13.74 11.16
N LYS A 130 10.90 14.49 11.55
CA LYS A 130 12.21 14.46 10.88
C LYS A 130 12.86 13.08 10.84
N ARG A 131 12.66 12.25 11.88
CA ARG A 131 13.23 10.90 11.91
C ARG A 131 12.52 9.99 10.92
N LEU A 132 11.19 10.11 10.85
CA LEU A 132 10.40 9.37 9.87
C LEU A 132 10.79 9.78 8.44
N ILE A 133 10.87 11.07 8.16
CA ILE A 133 11.26 11.61 6.85
C ILE A 133 12.64 11.06 6.44
N THR A 134 13.65 11.19 7.32
CA THR A 134 15.00 10.69 7.04
C THR A 134 15.05 9.18 6.78
N ARG A 135 14.16 8.41 7.41
CA ARG A 135 14.05 6.96 7.18
C ARG A 135 13.37 6.65 5.83
N ILE A 136 12.35 7.42 5.46
CA ILE A 136 11.52 7.14 4.29
C ILE A 136 12.15 7.63 2.99
N GLU A 137 12.82 8.79 2.99
CA GLU A 137 13.43 9.38 1.79
C GLU A 137 14.30 8.42 0.97
N PRO A 138 15.25 7.66 1.54
CA PRO A 138 16.04 6.73 0.74
C PRO A 138 15.20 5.57 0.17
N LEU A 139 14.22 5.08 0.93
CA LEU A 139 13.37 3.96 0.48
C LEU A 139 12.47 4.35 -0.69
N VAL A 140 11.89 5.54 -0.67
CA VAL A 140 11.03 5.99 -1.78
C VAL A 140 11.83 6.29 -3.05
N ILE A 141 13.09 6.69 -2.91
CA ILE A 141 14.00 6.83 -4.06
C ILE A 141 14.31 5.44 -4.64
N GLU A 142 14.62 4.46 -3.80
CA GLU A 142 14.88 3.08 -4.22
C GLU A 142 13.67 2.47 -4.95
N ILE A 143 12.46 2.65 -4.43
CA ILE A 143 11.22 2.22 -5.09
C ILE A 143 11.06 2.91 -6.46
N ALA A 144 11.32 4.22 -6.55
CA ALA A 144 11.21 4.97 -7.80
C ALA A 144 12.29 4.53 -8.83
N GLU A 145 13.49 4.22 -8.37
CA GLU A 145 14.57 3.67 -9.21
C GLU A 145 14.21 2.28 -9.73
N ALA A 146 13.72 1.39 -8.87
CA ALA A 146 13.24 0.07 -9.27
C ALA A 146 12.08 0.17 -10.29
N ALA A 147 11.13 1.06 -10.05
CA ALA A 147 10.02 1.31 -10.99
C ALA A 147 10.50 1.74 -12.38
N SER A 148 11.67 2.40 -12.46
CA SER A 148 12.24 2.83 -13.75
C SER A 148 12.63 1.67 -14.68
N GLU A 149 12.77 0.45 -14.16
CA GLU A 149 13.01 -0.76 -14.95
C GLU A 149 11.88 -1.05 -15.93
N GLY A 150 10.65 -0.63 -15.58
CA GLY A 150 9.49 -0.72 -16.47
C GLY A 150 9.48 0.24 -17.65
N LEU A 151 10.42 1.18 -17.74
CA LEU A 151 10.46 2.19 -18.81
C LEU A 151 10.91 1.57 -20.13
N LEU A 152 10.10 1.77 -21.17
CA LEU A 152 10.41 1.34 -22.54
C LEU A 152 10.93 2.53 -23.35
N PRO A 153 12.09 2.39 -24.04
CA PRO A 153 12.61 3.46 -24.89
C PRO A 153 11.59 3.90 -25.95
N GLY A 154 11.08 5.14 -25.81
CA GLY A 154 10.14 5.74 -26.76
C GLY A 154 8.71 5.19 -26.74
N ALA A 155 8.34 4.31 -25.80
CA ALA A 155 7.03 3.65 -25.76
C ALA A 155 6.23 3.81 -24.46
N GLY A 156 6.81 4.43 -23.41
CA GLY A 156 6.15 4.57 -22.12
C GLY A 156 6.64 3.56 -21.08
N MET A 157 5.75 3.13 -20.16
CA MET A 157 6.09 2.22 -19.08
C MET A 157 5.23 0.95 -19.15
N ILE A 158 5.84 -0.21 -18.90
CA ILE A 158 5.10 -1.44 -18.60
C ILE A 158 4.41 -1.24 -17.26
N CYS A 159 3.12 -1.49 -17.20
CA CYS A 159 2.37 -1.30 -15.96
C CYS A 159 2.56 -2.47 -15.00
N LEU A 160 2.44 -3.71 -15.51
CA LEU A 160 2.47 -4.94 -14.73
C LEU A 160 3.35 -5.99 -15.41
N LEU A 161 4.22 -6.65 -14.65
CA LEU A 161 5.05 -7.76 -15.08
C LEU A 161 4.77 -8.99 -14.22
N TYR A 162 4.50 -10.13 -14.87
CA TYR A 162 4.48 -11.44 -14.23
C TYR A 162 5.88 -12.04 -14.36
N THR A 163 6.57 -12.26 -13.25
CA THR A 163 7.97 -12.76 -13.30
C THR A 163 8.07 -14.21 -13.81
N SER A 164 6.98 -14.99 -13.75
CA SER A 164 6.89 -16.31 -14.36
C SER A 164 6.92 -16.32 -15.89
N ASP A 165 6.70 -15.19 -16.54
CA ASP A 165 6.69 -15.03 -18.00
C ASP A 165 8.03 -14.51 -18.56
N ALA A 166 9.02 -14.28 -17.70
CA ALA A 166 10.34 -13.76 -18.05
C ALA A 166 11.36 -14.87 -18.37
N ALA A 167 10.92 -16.10 -18.71
CA ALA A 167 11.76 -17.24 -19.07
C ALA A 167 11.74 -17.53 -20.56
#